data_0b72742006ca7e26c9878ef67f9b2457
#
_entry.id   0b72742006ca7e26c9878ef67f9b2457
#
_cell.length_a   1.000
_cell.length_b   1.000
_cell.length_c   1.000
_cell.angle_alpha   90.00
_cell.angle_beta   90.00
_cell.angle_gamma   90.00
#
_symmetry.space_group_name_H-M   'P 1'
#
loop_
_entity.id
_entity.type
_entity.pdbx_description
1 polymer ?
#
loop_
_entity_poly.entity_id
_entity_poly.type
_entity_poly.pdbx_seq_one_letter_code
_entity_poly.pdbx_strand_id
1 'polypeptide(L)'
;MSNIISVKYEDKYMPKTFSGKAYSYYTAIDVEVGDLVVAPTSNGDKIARVSEINIPEFKVEQIKPYLKLITDKIDKEKYLQTDEVLRKAA
;
A
#
# COMPACT_ATOMS: atom_id res chain seq x y z
N MET A 1 12.69 9.96 12.06
CA MET A 1 12.19 9.44 10.77
C MET A 1 10.70 9.66 10.70
N SER A 2 10.21 9.96 9.49
CA SER A 2 8.78 10.15 9.29
C SER A 2 8.07 8.81 9.20
N ASN A 3 6.87 8.72 9.76
CA ASN A 3 5.99 7.55 9.60
C ASN A 3 4.95 7.76 8.49
N ILE A 4 5.25 8.64 7.56
CA ILE A 4 4.38 8.91 6.40
C ILE A 4 4.97 8.22 5.18
N ILE A 5 4.11 7.50 4.45
CA ILE A 5 4.49 6.76 3.26
C ILE A 5 3.53 7.07 2.12
N SER A 6 3.94 6.77 0.90
CA SER A 6 3.08 6.79 -0.28
C SER A 6 2.87 5.37 -0.77
N VAL A 7 1.65 5.08 -1.19
CA VAL A 7 1.30 3.76 -1.73
C VAL A 7 0.53 3.91 -3.03
N LYS A 8 0.61 2.89 -3.88
CA LYS A 8 -0.20 2.78 -5.09
C LYS A 8 -1.09 1.55 -4.95
N TYR A 9 -2.37 1.74 -5.21
CA TYR A 9 -3.36 0.66 -5.08
C TYR A 9 -3.20 -0.38 -6.19
N GLU A 10 -3.59 -1.61 -5.88
CA GLU A 10 -3.69 -2.65 -6.89
C GLU A 10 -4.75 -2.26 -7.92
N ASP A 11 -4.41 -2.42 -9.21
CA ASP A 11 -5.33 -2.11 -10.31
C ASP A 11 -6.46 -3.14 -10.29
N LYS A 12 -7.71 -2.67 -10.32
CA LYS A 12 -8.85 -3.59 -10.26
C LYS A 12 -9.08 -4.36 -11.56
N TYR A 13 -8.52 -3.90 -12.68
CA TYR A 13 -8.62 -4.57 -13.95
C TYR A 13 -7.39 -5.42 -14.29
N MET A 14 -6.28 -5.17 -13.61
CA MET A 14 -5.02 -5.88 -13.81
C MET A 14 -4.46 -6.32 -12.46
N PRO A 15 -4.93 -7.46 -11.92
CA PRO A 15 -4.47 -7.95 -10.61
C PRO A 15 -2.94 -8.07 -10.54
N LYS A 16 -2.39 -7.81 -9.38
CA LYS A 16 -0.94 -7.82 -9.10
C LYS A 16 -0.19 -6.69 -9.78
N THR A 17 -0.90 -5.71 -10.34
CA THR A 17 -0.33 -4.50 -10.92
C THR A 17 -0.68 -3.32 -10.02
N PHE A 18 0.33 -2.53 -9.65
CA PHE A 18 0.18 -1.38 -8.75
C PHE A 18 0.60 -0.13 -9.51
N SER A 19 -0.36 0.60 -10.00
CA SER A 19 -0.10 1.76 -10.85
C SER A 19 -1.05 2.89 -10.52
N GLY A 20 -0.95 3.99 -11.27
CA GLY A 20 -1.79 5.14 -11.09
C GLY A 20 -1.26 6.09 -10.03
N LYS A 21 -2.17 6.84 -9.41
CA LYS A 21 -1.83 7.87 -8.45
C LYS A 21 -1.32 7.28 -7.14
N ALA A 22 -0.32 7.92 -6.55
CA ALA A 22 0.17 7.57 -5.22
C ALA A 22 -0.64 8.32 -4.17
N TYR A 23 -0.92 7.64 -3.06
CA TYR A 23 -1.67 8.20 -1.94
C TYR A 23 -0.84 8.12 -0.66
N SER A 24 -0.95 9.13 0.17
CA SER A 24 -0.18 9.23 1.41
C SER A 24 -0.96 8.66 2.60
N TYR A 25 -0.22 7.96 3.48
CA TYR A 25 -0.76 7.35 4.69
C TYR A 25 0.23 7.48 5.84
N TYR A 26 -0.28 7.47 7.07
CA TYR A 26 0.56 7.15 8.22
C TYR A 26 0.75 5.64 8.27
N THR A 27 1.87 5.20 8.81
CA THR A 27 2.09 3.77 9.09
C THR A 27 2.49 3.57 10.54
N ALA A 28 1.90 2.56 11.18
CA ALA A 28 2.26 2.13 12.53
C ALA A 28 3.26 0.98 12.52
N ILE A 29 3.65 0.50 11.34
CA ILE A 29 4.54 -0.65 11.18
C ILE A 29 5.72 -0.26 10.29
N ASP A 30 6.79 -1.02 10.39
CA ASP A 30 7.96 -0.83 9.53
C ASP A 30 7.68 -1.39 8.14
N VAL A 31 7.89 -0.56 7.13
CA VAL A 31 7.71 -0.96 5.74
C VAL A 31 8.86 -0.42 4.90
N GLU A 32 9.08 -1.06 3.76
CA GLU A 32 10.07 -0.65 2.77
C GLU A 32 9.38 -0.47 1.42
N VAL A 33 10.04 0.26 0.52
CA VAL A 33 9.54 0.40 -0.85
C VAL A 33 9.40 -0.98 -1.47
N GLY A 34 8.25 -1.23 -2.07
CA GLY A 34 7.93 -2.53 -2.66
C GLY A 34 7.09 -3.45 -1.77
N ASP A 35 6.98 -3.14 -0.46
CA ASP A 35 6.14 -3.93 0.44
C ASP A 35 4.67 -3.77 0.09
N LEU A 36 3.90 -4.84 0.34
CA LEU A 36 2.44 -4.82 0.18
C LEU A 36 1.79 -4.59 1.54
N VAL A 37 0.82 -3.69 1.56
CA VAL A 37 0.12 -3.30 2.79
C VAL A 37 -1.38 -3.28 2.55
N VAL A 38 -2.14 -3.32 3.64
CA VAL A 38 -3.59 -3.12 3.60
C VAL A 38 -3.87 -1.65 3.85
N ALA A 39 -4.36 -0.96 2.83
CA ALA A 39 -4.63 0.47 2.91
C ALA A 39 -6.12 0.72 3.13
N PRO A 40 -6.51 1.33 4.27
CA PRO A 40 -7.91 1.65 4.50
C PRO A 40 -8.36 2.79 3.59
N THR A 41 -9.54 2.65 3.00
CA THR A 41 -10.14 3.68 2.15
C THR A 41 -11.60 3.87 2.53
N SER A 42 -12.22 4.91 2.00
CA SER A 42 -13.66 5.16 2.21
C SER A 42 -14.54 4.05 1.64
N ASN A 43 -14.03 3.28 0.70
CA ASN A 43 -14.74 2.16 0.07
C ASN A 43 -14.30 0.80 0.60
N GLY A 44 -13.63 0.76 1.74
CA GLY A 44 -13.09 -0.45 2.34
C GLY A 44 -11.59 -0.57 2.17
N ASP A 45 -11.02 -1.67 2.64
CA ASP A 45 -9.58 -1.88 2.58
C ASP A 45 -9.16 -2.31 1.18
N LYS A 46 -7.99 -1.81 0.75
CA LYS A 46 -7.41 -2.17 -0.54
C LYS A 46 -5.97 -2.63 -0.34
N ILE A 47 -5.53 -3.52 -1.21
CA ILE A 47 -4.12 -3.93 -1.25
C ILE A 47 -3.36 -2.85 -2.00
N ALA A 48 -2.23 -2.43 -1.44
CA ALA A 48 -1.41 -1.38 -2.04
C ALA A 48 0.07 -1.73 -1.89
N ARG A 49 0.88 -1.19 -2.79
CA ARG A 49 2.33 -1.34 -2.73
C ARG A 49 2.96 -0.02 -2.30
N VAL A 50 3.88 -0.09 -1.36
CA VAL A 50 4.62 1.09 -0.90
C VAL A 50 5.51 1.60 -2.03
N SER A 51 5.31 2.85 -2.43
CA SER A 51 6.11 3.49 -3.49
C SER A 51 7.17 4.43 -2.94
N GLU A 52 6.95 4.98 -1.74
CA GLU A 52 7.89 5.90 -1.12
C GLU A 52 7.74 5.84 0.39
N ILE A 53 8.85 5.98 1.11
CA ILE A 53 8.85 5.98 2.59
C ILE A 53 9.53 7.25 3.09
N ASN A 54 9.38 7.50 4.39
CA ASN A 54 10.01 8.66 5.07
C ASN A 54 9.66 9.99 4.41
N ILE A 55 8.40 10.16 4.06
CA ILE A 55 7.94 11.41 3.44
C ILE A 55 7.92 12.51 4.50
N PRO A 56 8.59 13.65 4.24
CA PRO A 56 8.57 14.77 5.18
C PRO A 56 7.14 15.29 5.40
N GLU A 57 6.83 15.66 6.64
CA GLU A 57 5.49 16.14 6.99
C GLU A 57 5.08 17.38 6.18
N PHE A 58 6.04 18.25 5.83
CA PHE A 58 5.71 19.47 5.09
C PHE A 58 5.13 19.18 3.70
N LYS A 59 5.41 18.01 3.12
CA LYS A 59 4.87 17.64 1.81
C LYS A 59 3.39 17.27 1.86
N VAL A 60 2.89 16.89 3.02
CA VAL A 60 1.51 16.44 3.18
C VAL A 60 0.73 17.30 4.17
N GLU A 61 1.25 18.46 4.54
CA GLU A 61 0.69 19.28 5.60
C GLU A 61 -0.77 19.67 5.35
N GLN A 62 -1.13 19.96 4.11
CA GLN A 62 -2.50 20.32 3.76
C GLN A 62 -3.48 19.17 3.87
N ILE A 63 -3.02 17.93 3.70
CA ILE A 63 -3.87 16.75 3.76
C ILE A 63 -3.66 15.94 5.02
N LYS A 64 -2.77 16.37 5.90
CA LYS A 64 -2.42 15.65 7.13
C LYS A 64 -3.64 15.24 7.97
N PRO A 65 -4.65 16.09 8.17
CA PRO A 65 -5.84 15.68 8.95
C PRO A 65 -6.64 14.57 8.30
N TYR A 66 -6.43 14.30 7.02
CA TYR A 66 -7.18 13.29 6.27
C TYR A 66 -6.40 11.99 6.08
N LEU A 67 -5.15 11.94 6.53
CA LEU A 67 -4.34 10.73 6.39
C LEU A 67 -4.86 9.63 7.29
N LYS A 68 -5.01 8.44 6.73
CA LYS A 68 -5.40 7.26 7.48
C LYS A 68 -4.17 6.46 7.87
N LEU A 69 -4.33 5.51 8.77
CA LEU A 69 -3.23 4.74 9.34
C LEU A 69 -3.20 3.33 8.75
N ILE A 70 -2.04 2.92 8.28
CA ILE A 70 -1.79 1.55 7.85
C ILE A 70 -1.23 0.77 9.06
N THR A 71 -1.89 -0.34 9.40
CA THR A 71 -1.51 -1.18 10.52
C THR A 71 -1.12 -2.59 10.13
N ASP A 72 -1.40 -3.00 8.89
CA ASP A 72 -1.18 -4.37 8.44
C ASP A 72 -0.34 -4.43 7.19
N LYS A 73 0.55 -5.41 7.15
CA LYS A 73 1.42 -5.69 6.03
C LYS A 73 1.13 -7.09 5.51
N ILE A 74 1.17 -7.26 4.20
CA ILE A 74 0.90 -8.53 3.55
C ILE A 74 2.22 -9.20 3.20
N ASP A 75 2.32 -10.52 3.41
CA ASP A 75 3.47 -11.29 2.94
C ASP A 75 3.44 -11.30 1.41
N LYS A 76 4.30 -10.49 0.83
CA LYS A 76 4.38 -10.28 -0.61
C LYS A 76 4.63 -11.57 -1.37
N GLU A 77 5.55 -12.39 -0.89
CA GLU A 77 5.89 -13.64 -1.55
C GLU A 77 4.71 -14.61 -1.53
N LYS A 78 4.07 -14.74 -0.39
CA LYS A 78 2.93 -15.62 -0.22
C LYS A 78 1.74 -15.19 -1.08
N TYR A 79 1.49 -13.88 -1.13
CA TYR A 79 0.41 -13.33 -1.93
C TYR A 79 0.59 -13.61 -3.42
N LEU A 80 1.78 -13.35 -3.95
CA LEU A 80 2.09 -13.58 -5.35
C LEU A 80 2.14 -15.09 -5.68
N GLN A 81 2.69 -15.88 -4.77
CA GLN A 81 2.79 -17.33 -4.95
C GLN A 81 1.41 -18.01 -4.98
N THR A 82 0.50 -17.59 -4.11
CA THR A 82 -0.85 -18.14 -4.06
C THR A 82 -1.58 -17.93 -5.40
N ASP A 83 -1.44 -16.74 -5.98
CA ASP A 83 -2.04 -16.46 -7.27
C ASP A 83 -1.50 -17.39 -8.36
N GLU A 84 -0.19 -17.62 -8.35
CA GLU A 84 0.45 -18.49 -9.33
C GLU A 84 -0.01 -19.94 -9.18
N VAL A 85 -0.15 -20.43 -7.95
CA VAL A 85 -0.64 -21.77 -7.68
C VAL A 85 -2.07 -21.94 -8.18
N LEU A 86 -2.93 -20.95 -7.96
CA LEU A 86 -4.31 -20.97 -8.45
C LEU A 86 -4.37 -21.03 -9.97
N ARG A 87 -3.50 -20.34 -10.66
CA ARG A 87 -3.42 -20.39 -12.12
C ARG A 87 -3.03 -21.77 -12.62
N LYS A 88 -2.10 -22.42 -11.94
CA LYS A 88 -1.65 -23.76 -12.31
C LYS A 88 -2.72 -24.81 -12.05
N ALA A 89 -3.53 -24.59 -11.01
CA ALA A 89 -4.63 -25.51 -10.67
C ALA A 89 -5.83 -25.38 -11.60
N ALA A 90 -5.95 -24.26 -12.24
CA ALA A 90 -7.03 -24.01 -13.19
C ALA A 90 -6.69 -24.57 -14.56
#